data_7bd52149357f13f155e20a2b456a984b
#
_entry.id   7bd52149357f13f155e20a2b456a984b
#
_cell.length_a   1.000
_cell.length_b   1.000
_cell.length_c   1.000
_cell.angle_alpha   90.00
_cell.angle_beta   90.00
_cell.angle_gamma   90.00
#
_symmetry.space_group_name_H-M   'P 1'
#
loop_
_entity.id
_entity.type
_entity.pdbx_description
1 polymer ?
#
loop_
_entity_poly.entity_id
_entity_poly.type
_entity_poly.pdbx_seq_one_letter_code
_entity_poly.pdbx_strand_id
1 'polypeptide(L)'
;MREITDITTFTTQQPTVLTIGTFDGVHLGHQKIVERVVTTARQEGLLATVFTFFPHPRMVVQHDKGLKLIHTLEEKKQLLQQLGVDLLVVQPFNEAFSQLTAEEFVSTILVQRLNVKKVIIGYDHRFGRNRTANIDDMRLFGEKYGFAVEEISVQEVDEVSVSSTKIREALNKGDVTTAEHYLGTPYSLTGRVVHGLKLGRTLGYPTANIQVTEEYKLIPKDGVYAVYSYIDGRKVYGMMSIGKNPTIEGKGASIEVYFFDFNGDLYDQKLTIEFVQYLREEQKFATIDLLKKQLQDDETAARKAIAV
;
A
#
# COMPACT_ATOMS: atom_id res chain seq x y z
N MET A 1 -1.41 13.59 -11.77
CA MET A 1 -1.03 13.96 -10.37
C MET A 1 0.40 14.50 -10.35
N ARG A 2 0.61 15.68 -9.75
CA ARG A 2 1.95 16.24 -9.50
C ARG A 2 2.46 15.78 -8.14
N GLU A 3 3.70 15.32 -8.08
CA GLU A 3 4.36 14.93 -6.82
C GLU A 3 5.30 16.03 -6.31
N ILE A 4 5.28 16.27 -5.00
CA ILE A 4 6.17 17.17 -4.28
C ILE A 4 6.85 16.39 -3.17
N THR A 5 8.18 16.29 -3.24
CA THR A 5 9.01 15.57 -2.25
C THR A 5 9.73 16.52 -1.27
N ASP A 6 9.68 17.82 -1.53
CA ASP A 6 10.23 18.86 -0.66
C ASP A 6 9.27 20.06 -0.61
N ILE A 7 8.45 20.09 0.45
CA ILE A 7 7.50 21.18 0.67
C ILE A 7 8.19 22.52 0.97
N THR A 8 9.45 22.51 1.41
CA THR A 8 10.17 23.73 1.77
C THR A 8 10.51 24.57 0.56
N THR A 9 10.67 23.95 -0.61
CA THR A 9 10.99 24.61 -1.88
C THR A 9 9.76 24.83 -2.76
N PHE A 10 8.59 24.29 -2.36
CA PHE A 10 7.36 24.35 -3.12
C PHE A 10 6.38 25.39 -2.54
N THR A 11 5.70 26.11 -3.44
CA THR A 11 4.57 26.98 -3.10
C THR A 11 3.57 26.96 -4.27
N THR A 12 2.28 26.92 -3.97
CA THR A 12 1.24 27.03 -5.00
C THR A 12 0.41 28.32 -4.81
N GLN A 13 0.14 29.01 -5.92
CA GLN A 13 -0.83 30.10 -5.94
C GLN A 13 -2.27 29.59 -6.10
N GLN A 14 -2.43 28.42 -6.69
CA GLN A 14 -3.75 27.81 -6.83
C GLN A 14 -4.20 27.30 -5.47
N PRO A 15 -5.43 27.62 -5.05
CA PRO A 15 -5.94 27.19 -3.76
C PRO A 15 -6.19 25.68 -3.72
N THR A 16 -6.02 25.08 -2.53
CA THR A 16 -6.11 23.64 -2.33
C THR A 16 -7.24 23.26 -1.36
N VAL A 17 -7.82 22.10 -1.59
CA VAL A 17 -8.50 21.29 -0.56
C VAL A 17 -7.65 20.08 -0.29
N LEU A 18 -7.36 19.80 0.97
CA LEU A 18 -6.41 18.76 1.30
C LEU A 18 -6.85 17.85 2.45
N THR A 19 -6.28 16.67 2.45
CA THR A 19 -6.29 15.76 3.59
C THR A 19 -4.87 15.39 4.00
N ILE A 20 -4.71 15.00 5.26
CA ILE A 20 -3.41 14.71 5.88
C ILE A 20 -3.45 13.31 6.48
N GLY A 21 -2.46 12.48 6.16
CA GLY A 21 -2.40 11.15 6.74
C GLY A 21 -1.26 10.29 6.21
N THR A 22 -1.04 9.15 6.83
CA THR A 22 -0.05 8.17 6.35
C THR A 22 -0.54 7.41 5.13
N PHE A 23 -1.84 7.23 4.99
CA PHE A 23 -2.51 6.52 3.89
C PHE A 23 -1.87 5.15 3.61
N ASP A 24 -1.45 4.45 4.68
CA ASP A 24 -0.89 3.12 4.50
C ASP A 24 -2.01 2.12 4.21
N GLY A 25 -1.90 1.49 3.04
CA GLY A 25 -2.90 0.60 2.48
C GLY A 25 -3.94 1.29 1.57
N VAL A 26 -4.10 2.62 1.61
CA VAL A 26 -5.16 3.34 0.87
C VAL A 26 -6.48 2.57 0.90
N HIS A 27 -6.82 2.01 2.07
CA HIS A 27 -8.00 1.16 2.29
C HIS A 27 -9.31 1.94 2.12
N LEU A 28 -10.44 1.24 2.08
CA LEU A 28 -11.76 1.84 1.80
C LEU A 28 -12.06 3.10 2.63
N GLY A 29 -11.69 3.12 3.91
CA GLY A 29 -11.83 4.34 4.74
C GLY A 29 -10.95 5.50 4.24
N HIS A 30 -9.71 5.23 3.80
CA HIS A 30 -8.87 6.25 3.18
C HIS A 30 -9.44 6.73 1.83
N GLN A 31 -9.96 5.81 1.01
CA GLN A 31 -10.54 6.12 -0.29
C GLN A 31 -11.73 7.08 -0.14
N LYS A 32 -12.65 6.84 0.80
CA LYS A 32 -13.77 7.75 1.09
C LYS A 32 -13.30 9.18 1.40
N ILE A 33 -12.26 9.33 2.23
CA ILE A 33 -11.68 10.64 2.54
C ILE A 33 -11.11 11.30 1.28
N VAL A 34 -10.33 10.57 0.49
CA VAL A 34 -9.71 11.08 -0.74
C VAL A 34 -10.76 11.44 -1.79
N GLU A 35 -11.79 10.62 -1.97
CA GLU A 35 -12.93 10.88 -2.86
C GLU A 35 -13.67 12.16 -2.46
N ARG A 36 -13.85 12.39 -1.15
CA ARG A 36 -14.46 13.63 -0.65
C ARG A 36 -13.61 14.85 -0.98
N VAL A 37 -12.28 14.74 -0.82
CA VAL A 37 -11.33 15.79 -1.22
C VAL A 37 -11.43 16.08 -2.72
N VAL A 38 -11.40 15.04 -3.55
CA VAL A 38 -11.46 15.17 -5.01
C VAL A 38 -12.80 15.78 -5.46
N THR A 39 -13.90 15.30 -4.91
CA THR A 39 -15.24 15.83 -5.22
C THR A 39 -15.35 17.30 -4.86
N THR A 40 -14.92 17.68 -3.65
CA THR A 40 -14.90 19.08 -3.20
C THR A 40 -14.01 19.95 -4.10
N ALA A 41 -12.83 19.44 -4.47
CA ALA A 41 -11.92 20.13 -5.36
C ALA A 41 -12.57 20.47 -6.71
N ARG A 42 -13.28 19.50 -7.31
CA ARG A 42 -13.95 19.68 -8.60
C ARG A 42 -15.12 20.67 -8.49
N GLN A 43 -15.87 20.65 -7.40
CA GLN A 43 -17.00 21.56 -7.15
C GLN A 43 -16.55 23.00 -6.91
N GLU A 44 -15.47 23.20 -6.18
CA GLU A 44 -15.02 24.52 -5.73
C GLU A 44 -13.87 25.09 -6.60
N GLY A 45 -13.41 24.37 -7.64
CA GLY A 45 -12.31 24.81 -8.51
C GLY A 45 -10.95 24.83 -7.81
N LEU A 46 -10.75 23.92 -6.84
CA LEU A 46 -9.54 23.79 -6.04
C LEU A 46 -8.65 22.64 -6.54
N LEU A 47 -7.39 22.56 -6.07
CA LEU A 47 -6.53 21.38 -6.26
C LEU A 47 -6.83 20.32 -5.19
N ALA A 48 -7.19 19.12 -5.61
CA ALA A 48 -7.30 17.95 -4.74
C ALA A 48 -5.91 17.52 -4.26
N THR A 49 -5.62 17.72 -2.98
CA THR A 49 -4.29 17.53 -2.41
C THR A 49 -4.28 16.46 -1.32
N VAL A 50 -3.33 15.55 -1.39
CA VAL A 50 -3.02 14.60 -0.31
C VAL A 50 -1.65 14.93 0.26
N PHE A 51 -1.58 15.16 1.57
CA PHE A 51 -0.34 15.36 2.31
C PHE A 51 -0.03 14.07 3.07
N THR A 52 1.03 13.39 2.68
CA THR A 52 1.47 12.13 3.30
C THR A 52 2.93 12.18 3.71
N PHE A 53 3.38 11.15 4.41
CA PHE A 53 4.71 11.09 5.00
C PHE A 53 5.48 9.86 4.52
N PHE A 54 6.79 10.02 4.31
CA PHE A 54 7.70 8.91 4.10
C PHE A 54 9.11 9.27 4.60
N PRO A 55 9.76 8.40 5.43
CA PRO A 55 9.24 7.14 5.97
C PRO A 55 8.01 7.34 6.88
N HIS A 56 7.36 6.22 7.22
CA HIS A 56 6.19 6.26 8.10
C HIS A 56 6.54 6.82 9.48
N PRO A 57 5.74 7.73 10.09
CA PRO A 57 6.06 8.38 11.36
C PRO A 57 6.44 7.44 12.50
N ARG A 58 5.81 6.25 12.60
CA ARG A 58 6.16 5.25 13.62
C ARG A 58 7.58 4.71 13.47
N MET A 59 8.10 4.61 12.25
CA MET A 59 9.48 4.17 12.01
C MET A 59 10.50 5.15 12.58
N VAL A 60 10.16 6.45 12.60
CA VAL A 60 11.04 7.51 13.07
C VAL A 60 10.87 7.79 14.56
N VAL A 61 9.63 8.09 15.00
CA VAL A 61 9.37 8.53 16.39
C VAL A 61 9.40 7.37 17.38
N GLN A 62 8.90 6.19 16.97
CA GLN A 62 8.85 4.99 17.84
C GLN A 62 10.02 4.04 17.55
N HIS A 63 10.91 4.40 16.60
CA HIS A 63 12.01 3.53 16.13
C HIS A 63 11.55 2.11 15.76
N ASP A 64 10.30 1.99 15.28
CA ASP A 64 9.69 0.73 14.91
C ASP A 64 10.27 0.22 13.57
N LYS A 65 11.47 -0.36 13.64
CA LYS A 65 12.16 -0.96 12.47
C LYS A 65 11.45 -2.21 11.94
N GLY A 66 10.54 -2.80 12.72
CA GLY A 66 9.77 -3.98 12.34
C GLY A 66 8.50 -3.66 11.56
N LEU A 67 8.09 -2.39 11.52
CA LEU A 67 6.86 -2.01 10.83
C LEU A 67 6.98 -2.28 9.33
N LYS A 68 6.10 -3.15 8.82
CA LYS A 68 5.93 -3.37 7.38
C LYS A 68 4.72 -2.59 6.89
N LEU A 69 4.87 -1.92 5.74
CA LEU A 69 3.81 -1.15 5.12
C LEU A 69 3.01 -2.01 4.14
N ILE A 70 1.72 -1.77 4.08
CA ILE A 70 0.79 -2.49 3.19
C ILE A 70 1.13 -2.22 1.73
N HIS A 71 1.39 -0.95 1.40
CA HIS A 71 1.81 -0.54 0.06
C HIS A 71 3.22 0.06 0.07
N THR A 72 3.95 -0.13 -1.01
CA THR A 72 5.14 0.68 -1.29
C THR A 72 4.72 2.12 -1.56
N LEU A 73 5.67 3.05 -1.51
CA LEU A 73 5.38 4.46 -1.83
C LEU A 73 4.87 4.58 -3.28
N GLU A 74 5.43 3.81 -4.20
CA GLU A 74 5.03 3.81 -5.60
C GLU A 74 3.61 3.25 -5.81
N GLU A 75 3.27 2.14 -5.18
CA GLU A 75 1.92 1.58 -5.20
C GLU A 75 0.90 2.58 -4.62
N LYS A 76 1.23 3.25 -3.51
CA LYS A 76 0.39 4.29 -2.91
C LYS A 76 0.17 5.46 -3.89
N LYS A 77 1.22 5.93 -4.57
CA LYS A 77 1.11 6.99 -5.57
C LYS A 77 0.15 6.63 -6.69
N GLN A 78 0.27 5.42 -7.22
CA GLN A 78 -0.60 4.94 -8.31
C GLN A 78 -2.07 4.91 -7.87
N LEU A 79 -2.37 4.39 -6.67
CA LEU A 79 -3.72 4.36 -6.12
C LEU A 79 -4.31 5.77 -5.93
N LEU A 80 -3.54 6.69 -5.36
CA LEU A 80 -3.99 8.08 -5.17
C LEU A 80 -4.20 8.80 -6.50
N GLN A 81 -3.38 8.51 -7.50
CA GLN A 81 -3.56 9.04 -8.85
C GLN A 81 -4.84 8.52 -9.51
N GLN A 82 -5.15 7.23 -9.35
CA GLN A 82 -6.39 6.63 -9.85
C GLN A 82 -7.64 7.24 -9.17
N LEU A 83 -7.54 7.61 -7.90
CA LEU A 83 -8.60 8.31 -7.17
C LEU A 83 -8.79 9.77 -7.61
N GLY A 84 -7.92 10.31 -8.48
CA GLY A 84 -8.08 11.65 -9.05
C GLY A 84 -7.40 12.76 -8.26
N VAL A 85 -6.43 12.45 -7.40
CA VAL A 85 -5.59 13.44 -6.69
C VAL A 85 -4.79 14.26 -7.69
N ASP A 86 -4.78 15.59 -7.52
CA ASP A 86 -4.03 16.51 -8.39
C ASP A 86 -2.60 16.72 -7.88
N LEU A 87 -2.45 16.88 -6.55
CA LEU A 87 -1.19 17.19 -5.89
C LEU A 87 -0.95 16.21 -4.74
N LEU A 88 0.16 15.48 -4.81
CA LEU A 88 0.63 14.60 -3.74
C LEU A 88 1.89 15.19 -3.10
N VAL A 89 1.80 15.56 -1.83
CA VAL A 89 2.95 15.96 -1.03
C VAL A 89 3.44 14.75 -0.24
N VAL A 90 4.64 14.27 -0.55
CA VAL A 90 5.33 13.22 0.19
C VAL A 90 6.38 13.87 1.07
N GLN A 91 5.97 14.28 2.27
CA GLN A 91 6.86 14.95 3.21
C GLN A 91 7.87 13.98 3.81
N PRO A 92 9.19 14.24 3.70
CA PRO A 92 10.17 13.50 4.47
C PRO A 92 9.90 13.65 5.97
N PHE A 93 9.50 12.54 6.61
CA PHE A 93 9.25 12.55 8.04
C PHE A 93 10.55 12.24 8.78
N ASN A 94 11.12 13.23 9.41
CA ASN A 94 12.35 13.15 10.18
C ASN A 94 12.14 13.75 11.57
N GLU A 95 13.16 13.69 12.39
CA GLU A 95 13.11 14.19 13.77
C GLU A 95 12.78 15.69 13.80
N ALA A 96 13.41 16.51 12.96
CA ALA A 96 13.15 17.95 12.88
C ALA A 96 11.69 18.26 12.53
N PHE A 97 11.12 17.55 11.52
CA PHE A 97 9.71 17.70 11.17
C PHE A 97 8.78 17.28 12.30
N SER A 98 9.12 16.24 13.05
CA SER A 98 8.32 15.73 14.17
C SER A 98 8.22 16.71 15.34
N GLN A 99 9.13 17.69 15.43
CA GLN A 99 9.15 18.73 16.48
C GLN A 99 8.31 19.97 16.15
N LEU A 100 7.78 20.09 14.93
CA LEU A 100 6.89 21.19 14.57
C LEU A 100 5.65 21.18 15.47
N THR A 101 5.35 22.34 16.05
CA THR A 101 4.08 22.54 16.73
C THR A 101 2.92 22.46 15.73
N ALA A 102 1.70 22.24 16.22
CA ALA A 102 0.52 22.21 15.35
C ALA A 102 0.35 23.53 14.59
N GLU A 103 0.61 24.66 15.25
CA GLU A 103 0.47 25.98 14.64
C GLU A 103 1.56 26.26 13.59
N GLU A 104 2.81 25.89 13.86
CA GLU A 104 3.89 26.00 12.86
C GLU A 104 3.57 25.18 11.62
N PHE A 105 3.12 23.94 11.79
CA PHE A 105 2.72 23.09 10.67
C PHE A 105 1.58 23.72 9.86
N VAL A 106 0.53 24.19 10.51
CA VAL A 106 -0.62 24.82 9.83
C VAL A 106 -0.22 26.10 9.13
N SER A 107 0.43 27.04 9.84
CA SER A 107 0.72 28.37 9.31
C SER A 107 1.76 28.33 8.18
N THR A 108 2.85 27.57 8.37
CA THR A 108 3.95 27.58 7.40
C THR A 108 3.70 26.65 6.22
N ILE A 109 3.10 25.49 6.46
CA ILE A 109 2.94 24.47 5.40
C ILE A 109 1.56 24.58 4.76
N LEU A 110 0.48 24.46 5.53
CA LEU A 110 -0.85 24.41 4.94
C LEU A 110 -1.25 25.78 4.34
N VAL A 111 -1.00 26.85 5.08
CA VAL A 111 -1.41 28.20 4.66
C VAL A 111 -0.42 28.79 3.66
N GLN A 112 0.86 28.96 4.07
CA GLN A 112 1.83 29.69 3.26
C GLN A 112 2.31 28.90 2.02
N ARG A 113 2.47 27.57 2.13
CA ARG A 113 3.00 26.75 1.03
C ARG A 113 1.91 26.17 0.16
N LEU A 114 0.84 25.65 0.76
CA LEU A 114 -0.22 24.95 0.04
C LEU A 114 -1.45 25.81 -0.24
N ASN A 115 -1.50 27.05 0.20
CA ASN A 115 -2.64 27.96 -0.01
C ASN A 115 -3.99 27.27 0.28
N VAL A 116 -4.07 26.63 1.46
CA VAL A 116 -5.21 25.81 1.86
C VAL A 116 -6.48 26.67 2.00
N LYS A 117 -7.60 26.18 1.43
CA LYS A 117 -8.95 26.73 1.60
C LYS A 117 -9.87 25.81 2.35
N LYS A 118 -9.59 24.50 2.31
CA LYS A 118 -10.35 23.53 3.09
C LYS A 118 -9.44 22.36 3.48
N VAL A 119 -9.59 21.89 4.72
CA VAL A 119 -8.99 20.66 5.23
C VAL A 119 -10.10 19.65 5.48
N ILE A 120 -9.97 18.44 4.95
CA ILE A 120 -10.90 17.33 5.15
C ILE A 120 -10.13 16.20 5.84
N ILE A 121 -10.53 15.83 7.06
CA ILE A 121 -9.85 14.84 7.89
C ILE A 121 -10.84 13.92 8.59
N GLY A 122 -10.39 12.70 8.91
CA GLY A 122 -11.18 11.78 9.72
C GLY A 122 -11.22 12.19 11.19
N TYR A 123 -12.21 11.69 11.91
CA TYR A 123 -12.51 12.00 13.31
C TYR A 123 -11.35 11.72 14.29
N ASP A 124 -10.49 10.74 14.00
CA ASP A 124 -9.38 10.30 14.85
C ASP A 124 -8.05 11.00 14.51
N HIS A 125 -8.10 11.98 13.61
CA HIS A 125 -6.90 12.65 13.14
C HIS A 125 -6.18 13.40 14.25
N ARG A 126 -4.87 13.18 14.36
CA ARG A 126 -3.98 13.85 15.32
C ARG A 126 -2.73 14.35 14.60
N PHE A 127 -2.30 15.58 14.91
CA PHE A 127 -1.14 16.22 14.26
C PHE A 127 -0.31 17.07 15.22
N GLY A 128 0.77 17.68 14.69
CA GLY A 128 1.72 18.44 15.47
C GLY A 128 2.61 17.59 16.38
N ARG A 129 3.52 18.24 17.08
CA ARG A 129 4.48 17.58 17.98
C ARG A 129 3.74 16.71 19.01
N ASN A 130 4.22 15.47 19.16
CA ASN A 130 3.62 14.46 20.02
C ASN A 130 2.13 14.16 19.74
N ARG A 131 1.61 14.53 18.56
CA ARG A 131 0.20 14.33 18.18
C ARG A 131 -0.78 14.96 19.18
N THR A 132 -0.45 16.12 19.73
CA THR A 132 -1.25 16.77 20.78
C THR A 132 -2.48 17.46 20.24
N ALA A 133 -2.45 17.92 18.98
CA ALA A 133 -3.57 18.61 18.34
C ALA A 133 -4.57 17.63 17.69
N ASN A 134 -5.82 17.99 17.74
CA ASN A 134 -6.96 17.26 17.19
C ASN A 134 -7.77 18.12 16.20
N ILE A 135 -8.98 17.67 15.86
CA ILE A 135 -9.84 18.37 14.92
C ILE A 135 -10.34 19.73 15.44
N ASP A 136 -10.58 19.86 16.74
CA ASP A 136 -11.03 21.13 17.33
C ASP A 136 -9.93 22.18 17.24
N ASP A 137 -8.67 21.78 17.48
CA ASP A 137 -7.51 22.64 17.24
C ASP A 137 -7.42 23.05 15.76
N MET A 138 -7.69 22.12 14.83
CA MET A 138 -7.68 22.43 13.39
C MET A 138 -8.77 23.43 13.03
N ARG A 139 -9.97 23.35 13.65
CA ARG A 139 -11.05 24.32 13.48
C ARG A 139 -10.64 25.70 13.97
N LEU A 140 -10.02 25.80 15.14
CA LEU A 140 -9.49 27.06 15.66
C LEU A 140 -8.42 27.68 14.72
N PHE A 141 -7.55 26.86 14.15
CA PHE A 141 -6.61 27.34 13.14
C PHE A 141 -7.32 27.75 11.84
N GLY A 142 -8.38 27.03 11.46
CA GLY A 142 -9.22 27.40 10.32
C GLY A 142 -9.83 28.80 10.46
N GLU A 143 -10.38 29.09 11.62
CA GLU A 143 -10.89 30.44 11.95
C GLU A 143 -9.78 31.48 11.93
N LYS A 144 -8.62 31.18 12.53
CA LYS A 144 -7.49 32.10 12.60
C LYS A 144 -6.87 32.43 11.25
N TYR A 145 -6.75 31.45 10.37
CA TYR A 145 -6.01 31.55 9.09
C TYR A 145 -6.92 31.58 7.85
N GLY A 146 -8.23 31.49 8.00
CA GLY A 146 -9.21 31.67 6.93
C GLY A 146 -9.35 30.47 6.00
N PHE A 147 -9.43 29.27 6.56
CA PHE A 147 -9.76 28.05 5.82
C PHE A 147 -10.85 27.23 6.53
N ALA A 148 -11.65 26.48 5.74
CA ALA A 148 -12.70 25.62 6.28
C ALA A 148 -12.12 24.26 6.77
N VAL A 149 -12.77 23.66 7.75
CA VAL A 149 -12.44 22.31 8.24
C VAL A 149 -13.68 21.45 8.18
N GLU A 150 -13.56 20.31 7.51
CA GLU A 150 -14.61 19.31 7.39
C GLU A 150 -14.14 18.00 8.04
N GLU A 151 -14.98 17.47 8.93
CA GLU A 151 -14.76 16.19 9.56
C GLU A 151 -15.56 15.12 8.84
N ILE A 152 -14.91 14.02 8.49
CA ILE A 152 -15.62 12.83 8.05
C ILE A 152 -15.89 11.97 9.29
N SER A 153 -17.15 11.76 9.56
CA SER A 153 -17.60 11.05 10.76
C SER A 153 -17.24 9.57 10.74
N VAL A 154 -17.26 8.96 11.95
CA VAL A 154 -17.12 7.50 12.13
C VAL A 154 -18.10 6.74 11.24
N GLN A 155 -19.36 7.17 11.19
CA GLN A 155 -20.41 6.48 10.42
C GLN A 155 -20.14 6.49 8.92
N GLU A 156 -19.55 7.56 8.37
CA GLU A 156 -19.16 7.65 6.96
C GLU A 156 -17.94 6.80 6.63
N VAL A 157 -17.03 6.59 7.60
CA VAL A 157 -15.83 5.76 7.44
C VAL A 157 -16.10 4.30 7.84
N ASP A 158 -16.97 4.07 8.83
CA ASP A 158 -17.16 2.79 9.54
C ASP A 158 -18.28 1.89 8.98
N GLU A 159 -18.87 2.16 7.84
CA GLU A 159 -19.64 1.10 7.15
C GLU A 159 -18.79 -0.17 6.94
N VAL A 160 -17.47 -0.01 6.94
CA VAL A 160 -16.51 -1.11 7.03
C VAL A 160 -15.49 -0.73 8.09
N SER A 161 -15.63 -1.22 9.33
CA SER A 161 -14.65 -1.01 10.45
C SER A 161 -13.23 -1.45 10.06
N VAL A 162 -12.59 -0.67 9.17
CA VAL A 162 -11.31 -0.98 8.52
C VAL A 162 -10.17 -0.16 9.11
N SER A 163 -9.01 -0.78 9.29
CA SER A 163 -7.78 -0.09 9.64
C SER A 163 -6.57 -0.79 9.03
N SER A 164 -5.47 -0.04 8.84
CA SER A 164 -4.21 -0.64 8.41
C SER A 164 -3.72 -1.76 9.35
N THR A 165 -4.07 -1.72 10.64
CA THR A 165 -3.75 -2.77 11.61
C THR A 165 -4.49 -4.06 11.28
N LYS A 166 -5.79 -4.01 11.05
CA LYS A 166 -6.59 -5.20 10.69
C LYS A 166 -6.14 -5.82 9.37
N ILE A 167 -5.77 -4.99 8.39
CA ILE A 167 -5.23 -5.48 7.10
C ILE A 167 -3.90 -6.20 7.31
N ARG A 168 -2.98 -5.64 8.12
CA ARG A 168 -1.72 -6.33 8.45
C ARG A 168 -1.95 -7.65 9.16
N GLU A 169 -2.89 -7.69 10.10
CA GLU A 169 -3.24 -8.93 10.80
C GLU A 169 -3.79 -10.00 9.85
N ALA A 170 -4.67 -9.63 8.92
CA ALA A 170 -5.18 -10.52 7.90
C ALA A 170 -4.05 -11.07 7.01
N LEU A 171 -3.20 -10.20 6.46
CA LEU A 171 -2.07 -10.59 5.62
C LEU A 171 -1.06 -11.47 6.36
N ASN A 172 -0.78 -11.18 7.63
CA ASN A 172 0.11 -11.99 8.47
C ASN A 172 -0.47 -13.39 8.81
N LYS A 173 -1.77 -13.56 8.67
CA LYS A 173 -2.46 -14.87 8.79
C LYS A 173 -2.64 -15.57 7.45
N GLY A 174 -2.29 -14.93 6.33
CA GLY A 174 -2.54 -15.43 4.97
C GLY A 174 -3.96 -15.17 4.47
N ASP A 175 -4.79 -14.46 5.23
CA ASP A 175 -6.16 -14.13 4.85
C ASP A 175 -6.19 -12.93 3.90
N VAL A 176 -5.81 -13.21 2.65
CA VAL A 176 -5.77 -12.20 1.59
C VAL A 176 -7.17 -11.76 1.15
N THR A 177 -8.18 -12.61 1.32
CA THR A 177 -9.57 -12.29 1.01
C THR A 177 -10.13 -11.22 1.94
N THR A 178 -9.91 -11.35 3.25
CA THR A 178 -10.27 -10.29 4.20
C THR A 178 -9.48 -9.01 3.94
N ALA A 179 -8.19 -9.12 3.59
CA ALA A 179 -7.38 -7.96 3.23
C ALA A 179 -7.94 -7.24 1.99
N GLU A 180 -8.33 -7.97 0.94
CA GLU A 180 -8.98 -7.44 -0.26
C GLU A 180 -10.30 -6.73 0.08
N HIS A 181 -11.15 -7.36 0.92
CA HIS A 181 -12.40 -6.73 1.37
C HIS A 181 -12.17 -5.36 2.04
N TYR A 182 -11.11 -5.22 2.82
CA TYR A 182 -10.76 -3.95 3.46
C TYR A 182 -10.07 -2.96 2.53
N LEU A 183 -9.28 -3.44 1.57
CA LEU A 183 -8.59 -2.61 0.60
C LEU A 183 -9.51 -2.14 -0.54
N GLY A 184 -10.56 -2.91 -0.85
CA GLY A 184 -11.40 -2.72 -2.04
C GLY A 184 -10.75 -3.19 -3.35
N THR A 185 -9.54 -3.72 -3.28
CA THR A 185 -8.77 -4.29 -4.39
C THR A 185 -7.93 -5.45 -3.90
N PRO A 186 -7.56 -6.41 -4.77
CA PRO A 186 -6.65 -7.49 -4.39
C PRO A 186 -5.35 -6.96 -3.82
N TYR A 187 -4.87 -7.60 -2.76
CA TYR A 187 -3.52 -7.32 -2.28
C TYR A 187 -2.49 -7.71 -3.33
N SER A 188 -1.41 -6.96 -3.45
CA SER A 188 -0.40 -7.23 -4.47
C SER A 188 1.04 -7.04 -3.98
N LEU A 189 1.94 -7.75 -4.66
CA LEU A 189 3.39 -7.60 -4.55
C LEU A 189 3.95 -7.20 -5.91
N THR A 190 4.66 -6.09 -5.96
CA THR A 190 5.38 -5.67 -7.16
C THR A 190 6.86 -5.93 -6.99
N GLY A 191 7.46 -6.64 -7.96
CA GLY A 191 8.88 -6.96 -7.92
C GLY A 191 9.47 -7.22 -9.31
N ARG A 192 10.80 -7.36 -9.36
CA ARG A 192 11.53 -7.72 -10.58
C ARG A 192 11.68 -9.23 -10.64
N VAL A 193 11.51 -9.81 -11.82
CA VAL A 193 11.81 -11.24 -12.04
C VAL A 193 13.32 -11.43 -12.11
N VAL A 194 13.85 -12.27 -11.24
CA VAL A 194 15.27 -12.57 -11.13
C VAL A 194 15.57 -14.05 -11.39
N HIS A 195 16.83 -14.36 -11.65
CA HIS A 195 17.25 -15.74 -11.79
C HIS A 195 17.20 -16.46 -10.44
N GLY A 196 16.58 -17.65 -10.42
CA GLY A 196 16.56 -18.58 -9.30
C GLY A 196 17.33 -19.85 -9.60
N LEU A 197 17.18 -20.88 -8.76
CA LEU A 197 17.85 -22.17 -8.90
C LEU A 197 17.33 -23.03 -10.06
N LYS A 198 16.23 -22.65 -10.71
CA LYS A 198 15.59 -23.34 -11.84
C LYS A 198 15.15 -24.78 -11.54
N LEU A 199 14.99 -25.17 -10.26
CA LEU A 199 14.56 -26.51 -9.85
C LEU A 199 13.15 -26.84 -10.36
N GLY A 200 12.21 -25.89 -10.31
CA GLY A 200 10.87 -26.08 -10.81
C GLY A 200 10.80 -26.49 -12.28
N ARG A 201 11.74 -26.01 -13.12
CA ARG A 201 11.82 -26.37 -14.54
C ARG A 201 12.04 -27.87 -14.76
N THR A 202 12.84 -28.53 -13.93
CA THR A 202 13.11 -29.97 -14.00
C THR A 202 11.90 -30.80 -13.59
N LEU A 203 10.97 -30.21 -12.82
CA LEU A 203 9.75 -30.83 -12.34
C LEU A 203 8.53 -30.56 -13.26
N GLY A 204 8.70 -29.76 -14.30
CA GLY A 204 7.61 -29.33 -15.19
C GLY A 204 6.87 -28.07 -14.71
N TYR A 205 7.35 -27.43 -13.66
CA TYR A 205 6.78 -26.21 -13.05
C TYR A 205 7.82 -25.06 -13.06
N PRO A 206 8.14 -24.48 -14.24
CA PRO A 206 9.06 -23.35 -14.31
C PRO A 206 8.51 -22.13 -13.56
N THR A 207 9.28 -21.63 -12.57
CA THR A 207 8.87 -20.51 -11.74
C THR A 207 9.61 -19.22 -12.10
N ALA A 208 8.90 -18.09 -12.01
CA ALA A 208 9.45 -16.75 -11.95
C ALA A 208 9.76 -16.40 -10.48
N ASN A 209 11.01 -16.04 -10.20
CA ASN A 209 11.42 -15.59 -8.86
C ASN A 209 11.23 -14.10 -8.77
N ILE A 210 10.41 -13.63 -7.84
CA ILE A 210 10.03 -12.22 -7.68
C ILE A 210 10.86 -11.59 -6.56
N GLN A 211 11.68 -10.62 -6.92
CA GLN A 211 12.44 -9.82 -5.97
C GLN A 211 11.71 -8.52 -5.66
N VAL A 212 11.19 -8.40 -4.44
CA VAL A 212 10.64 -7.16 -3.90
C VAL A 212 11.80 -6.38 -3.29
N THR A 213 12.06 -5.17 -3.80
CA THR A 213 13.22 -4.35 -3.42
C THR A 213 12.99 -3.56 -2.15
N GLU A 214 11.76 -3.21 -1.87
CA GLU A 214 11.38 -2.38 -0.72
C GLU A 214 11.27 -3.23 0.53
N GLU A 215 12.31 -3.21 1.36
CA GLU A 215 12.37 -3.99 2.61
C GLU A 215 11.21 -3.70 3.57
N TYR A 216 10.60 -2.52 3.46
CA TYR A 216 9.44 -2.15 4.28
C TYR A 216 8.11 -2.67 3.75
N LYS A 217 8.05 -3.26 2.54
CA LYS A 217 6.83 -3.88 2.00
C LYS A 217 6.43 -5.08 2.86
N LEU A 218 5.14 -5.15 3.21
CA LEU A 218 4.60 -6.31 3.91
C LEU A 218 4.51 -7.49 2.94
N ILE A 219 5.20 -8.57 3.25
CA ILE A 219 5.05 -9.86 2.58
C ILE A 219 4.05 -10.67 3.41
N PRO A 220 2.99 -11.24 2.82
CA PRO A 220 2.02 -12.07 3.55
C PRO A 220 2.65 -13.31 4.18
N LYS A 221 1.86 -14.03 4.99
CA LYS A 221 2.26 -15.30 5.61
C LYS A 221 2.92 -16.25 4.59
N ASP A 222 3.97 -16.95 5.02
CA ASP A 222 4.57 -18.03 4.24
C ASP A 222 3.50 -19.09 3.86
N GLY A 223 3.54 -19.59 2.62
CA GLY A 223 2.60 -20.58 2.11
C GLY A 223 2.39 -20.50 0.61
N VAL A 224 1.38 -21.23 0.13
CA VAL A 224 1.02 -21.29 -1.29
C VAL A 224 -0.28 -20.53 -1.52
N TYR A 225 -0.31 -19.74 -2.60
CA TYR A 225 -1.42 -18.87 -2.96
C TYR A 225 -1.84 -19.06 -4.41
N ALA A 226 -3.12 -18.94 -4.69
CA ALA A 226 -3.63 -18.66 -6.03
C ALA A 226 -3.43 -17.17 -6.32
N VAL A 227 -2.89 -16.86 -7.49
CA VAL A 227 -2.52 -15.49 -7.88
C VAL A 227 -2.79 -15.23 -9.36
N TYR A 228 -2.71 -13.94 -9.76
CA TYR A 228 -2.62 -13.57 -11.16
C TYR A 228 -1.71 -12.37 -11.36
N SER A 229 -1.34 -12.14 -12.61
CA SER A 229 -0.62 -10.95 -13.05
C SER A 229 -1.12 -10.53 -14.44
N TYR A 230 -0.93 -9.27 -14.79
CA TYR A 230 -1.10 -8.82 -16.16
C TYR A 230 0.26 -8.83 -16.88
N ILE A 231 0.37 -9.71 -17.88
CA ILE A 231 1.59 -9.88 -18.69
C ILE A 231 1.21 -9.53 -20.14
N ASP A 232 1.87 -8.55 -20.72
CA ASP A 232 1.57 -8.04 -22.07
C ASP A 232 0.08 -7.69 -22.26
N GLY A 233 -0.54 -7.12 -21.22
CA GLY A 233 -1.96 -6.74 -21.21
C GLY A 233 -2.95 -7.90 -21.05
N ARG A 234 -2.48 -9.13 -20.89
CA ARG A 234 -3.31 -10.32 -20.66
C ARG A 234 -3.26 -10.74 -19.21
N LYS A 235 -4.41 -11.06 -18.63
CA LYS A 235 -4.51 -11.63 -17.29
C LYS A 235 -4.05 -13.09 -17.32
N VAL A 236 -2.94 -13.38 -16.64
CA VAL A 236 -2.34 -14.71 -16.55
C VAL A 236 -2.42 -15.17 -15.11
N TYR A 237 -3.04 -16.30 -14.88
CA TYR A 237 -3.19 -16.88 -13.57
C TYR A 237 -2.04 -17.81 -13.22
N GLY A 238 -1.85 -18.06 -11.92
CA GLY A 238 -0.79 -18.92 -11.45
C GLY A 238 -0.95 -19.32 -9.99
N MET A 239 0.03 -20.06 -9.51
CA MET A 239 0.23 -20.35 -8.10
C MET A 239 1.57 -19.78 -7.66
N MET A 240 1.62 -19.24 -6.44
CA MET A 240 2.80 -18.59 -5.87
C MET A 240 3.15 -19.25 -4.53
N SER A 241 4.42 -19.54 -4.34
CA SER A 241 4.98 -19.94 -3.05
C SER A 241 5.72 -18.77 -2.41
N ILE A 242 5.42 -18.49 -1.16
CA ILE A 242 6.19 -17.60 -0.28
C ILE A 242 6.80 -18.47 0.81
N GLY A 243 8.13 -18.46 0.94
CA GLY A 243 8.81 -19.28 1.93
C GLY A 243 10.21 -18.79 2.25
N LYS A 244 10.86 -19.46 3.19
CA LYS A 244 12.24 -19.19 3.58
C LYS A 244 13.16 -20.13 2.82
N ASN A 245 13.55 -19.77 1.61
CA ASN A 245 14.54 -20.55 0.88
C ASN A 245 15.95 -19.94 1.11
N PRO A 246 16.90 -20.67 1.71
CA PRO A 246 18.22 -20.14 2.07
C PRO A 246 19.16 -19.92 0.87
N THR A 247 18.70 -20.01 -0.36
CA THR A 247 19.53 -20.21 -1.55
C THR A 247 19.77 -18.97 -2.41
N ILE A 248 19.21 -17.82 -2.05
CA ILE A 248 19.63 -16.54 -2.65
C ILE A 248 20.31 -15.76 -1.52
N GLU A 249 21.56 -15.33 -1.74
CA GLU A 249 22.28 -14.45 -0.81
C GLU A 249 21.47 -13.16 -0.61
N GLY A 250 20.66 -13.12 0.44
CA GLY A 250 19.83 -11.98 0.79
C GLY A 250 18.80 -12.38 1.82
N LYS A 251 18.72 -11.65 2.90
CA LYS A 251 17.79 -11.80 4.01
C LYS A 251 16.35 -11.49 3.55
N GLY A 252 15.64 -12.43 2.92
CA GLY A 252 14.26 -12.18 2.48
C GLY A 252 13.48 -13.47 2.24
N ALA A 253 12.18 -13.38 2.14
CA ALA A 253 11.33 -14.47 1.70
C ALA A 253 11.61 -14.79 0.22
N SER A 254 11.67 -16.09 -0.12
CA SER A 254 11.64 -16.55 -1.51
C SER A 254 10.22 -16.43 -2.01
N ILE A 255 10.01 -15.76 -3.13
CA ILE A 255 8.71 -15.58 -3.77
C ILE A 255 8.81 -16.16 -5.17
N GLU A 256 8.15 -17.29 -5.40
CA GLU A 256 8.21 -18.02 -6.66
C GLU A 256 6.81 -18.19 -7.25
N VAL A 257 6.60 -17.77 -8.49
CA VAL A 257 5.33 -17.85 -9.20
C VAL A 257 5.43 -18.79 -10.38
N TYR A 258 4.58 -19.83 -10.43
CA TYR A 258 4.31 -20.61 -11.61
C TYR A 258 3.06 -20.07 -12.30
N PHE A 259 3.20 -19.55 -13.51
CA PHE A 259 2.10 -19.07 -14.33
C PHE A 259 1.51 -20.20 -15.17
N PHE A 260 0.19 -20.38 -15.11
CA PHE A 260 -0.53 -21.40 -15.86
C PHE A 260 -0.61 -21.03 -17.34
N ASP A 261 -0.41 -22.04 -18.19
CA ASP A 261 -0.59 -21.92 -19.64
C ASP A 261 0.22 -20.76 -20.27
N PHE A 262 1.31 -20.36 -19.60
CA PHE A 262 2.20 -19.30 -20.04
C PHE A 262 3.59 -19.85 -20.43
N ASN A 263 4.04 -19.44 -21.60
CA ASN A 263 5.37 -19.81 -22.10
C ASN A 263 6.04 -18.54 -22.66
N GLY A 264 6.77 -17.84 -21.84
CA GLY A 264 7.48 -16.62 -22.19
C GLY A 264 8.67 -16.35 -21.27
N ASP A 265 9.57 -15.48 -21.71
CA ASP A 265 10.69 -15.01 -20.90
C ASP A 265 10.25 -13.76 -20.11
N LEU A 266 10.34 -13.85 -18.79
CA LEU A 266 9.95 -12.78 -17.87
C LEU A 266 11.16 -12.18 -17.13
N TYR A 267 12.36 -12.64 -17.37
CA TYR A 267 13.54 -12.13 -16.67
C TYR A 267 13.69 -10.63 -16.84
N ASP A 268 14.11 -9.98 -15.77
CA ASP A 268 14.28 -8.53 -15.65
C ASP A 268 12.99 -7.69 -15.78
N GLN A 269 11.85 -8.29 -16.09
CA GLN A 269 10.59 -7.58 -16.11
C GLN A 269 10.10 -7.26 -14.70
N LYS A 270 9.43 -6.12 -14.56
CA LYS A 270 8.72 -5.73 -13.33
C LYS A 270 7.30 -6.25 -13.42
N LEU A 271 6.92 -7.13 -12.52
CA LEU A 271 5.58 -7.72 -12.45
C LEU A 271 4.88 -7.31 -11.15
N THR A 272 3.57 -7.11 -11.23
CA THR A 272 2.68 -6.99 -10.08
C THR A 272 1.88 -8.28 -9.98
N ILE A 273 2.05 -9.00 -8.86
CA ILE A 273 1.37 -10.26 -8.58
C ILE A 273 0.22 -9.98 -7.62
N GLU A 274 -0.99 -10.23 -8.06
CA GLU A 274 -2.23 -10.02 -7.31
C GLU A 274 -2.69 -11.33 -6.68
N PHE A 275 -3.00 -11.28 -5.38
CA PHE A 275 -3.43 -12.45 -4.61
C PHE A 275 -4.93 -12.70 -4.81
N VAL A 276 -5.29 -13.99 -4.91
CA VAL A 276 -6.68 -14.44 -4.98
C VAL A 276 -7.06 -15.15 -3.69
N GLN A 277 -6.29 -16.18 -3.31
CA GLN A 277 -6.60 -17.01 -2.16
C GLN A 277 -5.36 -17.68 -1.59
N TYR A 278 -5.31 -17.82 -0.27
CA TYR A 278 -4.38 -18.71 0.43
C TYR A 278 -4.81 -20.16 0.28
N LEU A 279 -3.90 -21.03 -0.16
CA LEU A 279 -4.22 -22.45 -0.41
C LEU A 279 -3.78 -23.34 0.74
N ARG A 280 -2.52 -23.20 1.19
CA ARG A 280 -1.94 -24.02 2.27
C ARG A 280 -0.65 -23.45 2.82
N GLU A 281 -0.21 -24.01 3.94
CA GLU A 281 1.11 -23.75 4.52
C GLU A 281 2.24 -24.37 3.69
N GLU A 282 3.44 -23.79 3.82
CA GLU A 282 4.67 -24.37 3.27
C GLU A 282 4.95 -25.73 3.93
N GLN A 283 5.40 -26.70 3.13
CA GLN A 283 5.72 -28.06 3.60
C GLN A 283 7.05 -28.51 3.03
N LYS A 284 7.77 -29.35 3.79
CA LYS A 284 8.96 -30.06 3.32
C LYS A 284 8.58 -31.45 2.84
N PHE A 285 9.13 -31.87 1.72
CA PHE A 285 8.84 -33.17 1.12
C PHE A 285 10.08 -34.06 1.22
N ALA A 286 9.86 -35.31 1.61
CA ALA A 286 10.93 -36.30 1.76
C ALA A 286 11.47 -36.79 0.40
N THR A 287 10.66 -36.75 -0.65
CA THR A 287 11.02 -37.18 -2.01
C THR A 287 10.53 -36.20 -3.06
N ILE A 288 11.21 -36.22 -4.22
CA ILE A 288 10.83 -35.42 -5.40
C ILE A 288 9.42 -35.79 -5.90
N ASP A 289 9.05 -37.08 -5.85
CA ASP A 289 7.73 -37.54 -6.30
C ASP A 289 6.60 -36.99 -5.44
N LEU A 290 6.81 -36.91 -4.11
CA LEU A 290 5.84 -36.28 -3.21
C LEU A 290 5.71 -34.79 -3.47
N LEU A 291 6.82 -34.11 -3.73
CA LEU A 291 6.79 -32.70 -4.12
C LEU A 291 6.01 -32.51 -5.44
N LYS A 292 6.30 -33.35 -6.45
CA LYS A 292 5.63 -33.26 -7.76
C LYS A 292 4.12 -33.50 -7.65
N LYS A 293 3.72 -34.49 -6.84
CA LYS A 293 2.30 -34.73 -6.56
C LYS A 293 1.65 -33.52 -5.90
N GLN A 294 2.30 -32.94 -4.88
CA GLN A 294 1.76 -31.75 -4.21
C GLN A 294 1.65 -30.54 -5.15
N LEU A 295 2.59 -30.33 -6.06
CA LEU A 295 2.49 -29.28 -7.07
C LEU A 295 1.27 -29.46 -7.99
N GLN A 296 0.91 -30.71 -8.35
CA GLN A 296 -0.29 -31.01 -9.11
C GLN A 296 -1.57 -30.71 -8.31
N ASP A 297 -1.57 -31.09 -7.01
CA ASP A 297 -2.70 -30.80 -6.11
C ASP A 297 -2.86 -29.27 -5.91
N ASP A 298 -1.75 -28.55 -5.76
CA ASP A 298 -1.73 -27.07 -5.63
C ASP A 298 -2.25 -26.39 -6.90
N GLU A 299 -1.83 -26.83 -8.09
CA GLU A 299 -2.33 -26.32 -9.35
C GLU A 299 -3.84 -26.53 -9.48
N THR A 300 -4.31 -27.73 -9.12
CA THR A 300 -5.74 -28.05 -9.15
C THR A 300 -6.53 -27.14 -8.19
N ALA A 301 -6.01 -26.96 -6.97
CA ALA A 301 -6.64 -26.08 -5.98
C ALA A 301 -6.63 -24.62 -6.44
N ALA A 302 -5.51 -24.13 -7.00
CA ALA A 302 -5.41 -22.77 -7.52
C ALA A 302 -6.37 -22.53 -8.68
N ARG A 303 -6.43 -23.44 -9.66
CA ARG A 303 -7.37 -23.34 -10.80
C ARG A 303 -8.82 -23.31 -10.31
N LYS A 304 -9.16 -24.09 -9.28
CA LYS A 304 -10.51 -24.07 -8.67
C LYS A 304 -10.79 -22.73 -7.98
N ALA A 305 -9.85 -22.18 -7.23
CA ALA A 305 -9.99 -20.88 -6.55
C ALA A 305 -10.17 -19.70 -7.52
N ILE A 306 -9.66 -19.84 -8.74
CA ILE A 306 -9.70 -18.80 -9.79
C ILE A 306 -10.99 -18.89 -10.64
N ALA A 307 -11.60 -20.07 -10.72
CA ALA A 307 -12.78 -20.32 -11.56
C ALA A 307 -14.10 -19.84 -10.95
N VAL A 308 -14.08 -19.20 -9.77
CA VAL A 308 -15.26 -18.74 -9.02
C VAL A 308 -15.66 -17.32 -9.40
#